data_27bb3eab81f1440f0242e4bcfb4dd885
#
_entry.id   27bb3eab81f1440f0242e4bcfb4dd885
#
_cell.length_a   1.000
_cell.length_b   1.000
_cell.length_c   1.000
_cell.angle_alpha   90.00
_cell.angle_beta   90.00
_cell.angle_gamma   90.00
#
_symmetry.space_group_name_H-M   'P 1'
#
loop_
_entity.id
_entity.type
_entity.pdbx_description
1 polymer ?
#
loop_
_entity_poly.entity_id
_entity_poly.type
_entity_poly.pdbx_seq_one_letter_code
_entity_poly.pdbx_strand_id
1 'polypeptide(L)'
;KSKLFGKYNLRFQSEDESSQIDIISGAFLFAKHEVLKKTGGFDEQFFMYGEDIDLSYRILKAGYKNYYLPTPILHYKGESTHKNSFRYVHVFYEAMLIFFRKHYRHYSLLLSVPIMAAIILSACLSLVSRQLRRFKRFLFPKPSNAEERCYYNGTHLDDFLRLNMPLTEDASKALYFVYDTADLSYDEILSRLSNSDHKHYLGTFFPKEKILITAGDVFH
;
A
#
# COMPACT_ATOMS: atom_id res chain seq x y z
N LYS A 1 -7.90 12.33 -18.88
CA LYS A 1 -7.43 10.95 -18.52
C LYS A 1 -8.45 9.95 -19.09
N SER A 2 -8.02 8.88 -19.77
CA SER A 2 -8.91 7.94 -20.45
C SER A 2 -9.74 7.13 -19.46
N LYS A 3 -11.08 7.15 -19.60
CA LYS A 3 -11.98 6.30 -18.80
C LYS A 3 -11.79 4.82 -19.10
N LEU A 4 -11.31 4.46 -20.30
CA LEU A 4 -11.14 3.08 -20.74
C LEU A 4 -9.90 2.42 -20.11
N PHE A 5 -8.75 3.13 -20.05
CA PHE A 5 -7.49 2.64 -19.50
C PHE A 5 -7.23 3.06 -18.05
N GLY A 6 -8.04 3.99 -17.53
CA GLY A 6 -7.94 4.48 -16.14
C GLY A 6 -8.86 3.77 -15.14
N LYS A 7 -9.57 2.73 -15.57
CA LYS A 7 -10.62 2.08 -14.77
C LYS A 7 -10.09 1.45 -13.48
N TYR A 8 -8.89 0.92 -13.50
CA TYR A 8 -8.28 0.31 -12.31
C TYR A 8 -7.87 1.35 -11.25
N ASN A 9 -7.29 2.48 -11.67
CA ASN A 9 -6.79 3.50 -10.75
C ASN A 9 -7.78 4.65 -10.52
N LEU A 10 -8.94 4.64 -11.16
CA LEU A 10 -10.01 5.64 -11.08
C LEU A 10 -9.56 7.10 -11.17
N ARG A 11 -8.37 7.37 -11.74
CA ARG A 11 -7.73 8.71 -11.83
C ARG A 11 -8.55 9.79 -12.56
N PHE A 12 -9.73 9.45 -13.03
CA PHE A 12 -10.69 10.36 -13.65
C PHE A 12 -11.76 10.85 -12.66
N GLN A 13 -11.86 10.22 -11.49
CA GLN A 13 -12.74 10.66 -10.40
C GLN A 13 -12.02 11.68 -9.51
N SER A 14 -12.78 12.52 -8.84
CA SER A 14 -12.26 13.41 -7.80
C SER A 14 -11.88 12.60 -6.56
N GLU A 15 -10.77 12.95 -5.94
CA GLU A 15 -10.33 12.36 -4.67
C GLU A 15 -11.08 12.97 -3.48
N ASP A 16 -11.72 14.12 -3.69
CA ASP A 16 -12.42 14.89 -2.65
C ASP A 16 -13.94 14.61 -2.59
N GLU A 17 -14.45 13.79 -3.50
CA GLU A 17 -15.88 13.51 -3.60
C GLU A 17 -16.19 12.04 -3.40
N SER A 18 -17.28 11.77 -2.63
CA SER A 18 -17.78 10.40 -2.49
C SER A 18 -18.26 9.87 -3.83
N SER A 19 -17.86 8.66 -4.17
CA SER A 19 -18.21 8.06 -5.46
C SER A 19 -18.46 6.56 -5.35
N GLN A 20 -19.32 6.03 -6.23
CA GLN A 20 -19.47 4.59 -6.36
C GLN A 20 -18.25 4.02 -7.08
N ILE A 21 -17.69 2.95 -6.51
CA ILE A 21 -16.52 2.24 -7.05
C ILE A 21 -16.82 0.74 -7.12
N ASP A 22 -16.05 0.00 -7.92
CA ASP A 22 -16.23 -1.44 -8.02
C ASP A 22 -15.45 -2.18 -6.90
N ILE A 23 -14.22 -1.77 -6.65
CA ILE A 23 -13.30 -2.45 -5.72
C ILE A 23 -12.86 -1.49 -4.62
N ILE A 24 -12.96 -1.94 -3.38
CA ILE A 24 -12.50 -1.23 -2.18
C ILE A 24 -11.12 -1.74 -1.81
N SER A 25 -10.23 -0.85 -1.36
CA SER A 25 -8.94 -1.26 -0.79
C SER A 25 -9.13 -1.79 0.63
N GLY A 26 -8.51 -2.94 0.93
CA GLY A 26 -8.49 -3.54 2.24
C GLY A 26 -7.71 -2.75 3.31
N ALA A 27 -6.97 -1.71 2.92
CA ALA A 27 -6.25 -0.85 3.85
C ALA A 27 -7.17 -0.16 4.87
N PHE A 28 -8.39 0.20 4.44
CA PHE A 28 -9.44 0.73 5.31
C PHE A 28 -10.81 0.44 4.68
N LEU A 29 -11.54 -0.51 5.27
CA LEU A 29 -12.81 -0.98 4.76
C LEU A 29 -13.85 -1.02 5.87
N PHE A 30 -15.01 -0.40 5.60
CA PHE A 30 -16.20 -0.54 6.41
C PHE A 30 -17.31 -1.25 5.65
N ALA A 31 -17.95 -2.21 6.27
CA ALA A 31 -19.11 -2.88 5.70
C ALA A 31 -20.17 -3.15 6.79
N LYS A 32 -21.43 -3.13 6.41
CA LYS A 32 -22.51 -3.56 7.31
C LYS A 32 -22.37 -5.05 7.64
N HIS A 33 -22.56 -5.41 8.89
CA HIS A 33 -22.46 -6.80 9.35
C HIS A 33 -23.32 -7.77 8.52
N GLU A 34 -24.55 -7.36 8.21
CA GLU A 34 -25.48 -8.15 7.38
C GLU A 34 -24.92 -8.44 5.96
N VAL A 35 -24.19 -7.48 5.37
CA VAL A 35 -23.55 -7.65 4.07
C VAL A 35 -22.42 -8.66 4.17
N LEU A 36 -21.56 -8.52 5.19
CA LEU A 36 -20.47 -9.47 5.44
C LEU A 36 -21.00 -10.87 5.71
N LYS A 37 -22.06 -11.00 6.52
CA LYS A 37 -22.70 -12.28 6.79
C LYS A 37 -23.27 -12.92 5.52
N LYS A 38 -23.90 -12.14 4.64
CA LYS A 38 -24.46 -12.64 3.37
C LYS A 38 -23.39 -13.01 2.36
N THR A 39 -22.27 -12.30 2.33
CA THR A 39 -21.16 -12.56 1.38
C THR A 39 -20.11 -13.49 1.93
N GLY A 40 -20.13 -13.85 3.21
CA GLY A 40 -19.21 -14.79 3.85
C GLY A 40 -17.88 -14.17 4.33
N GLY A 41 -17.77 -12.82 4.40
CA GLY A 41 -16.55 -12.15 4.87
C GLY A 41 -15.35 -12.35 3.96
N PHE A 42 -14.14 -12.26 4.49
CA PHE A 42 -12.91 -12.56 3.74
C PHE A 42 -12.76 -14.05 3.49
N ASP A 43 -12.25 -14.41 2.30
CA ASP A 43 -11.98 -15.79 1.94
C ASP A 43 -10.55 -16.16 2.34
N GLU A 44 -10.41 -17.14 3.22
CA GLU A 44 -9.14 -17.60 3.78
C GLU A 44 -8.19 -18.23 2.75
N GLN A 45 -8.67 -18.54 1.53
CA GLN A 45 -7.80 -18.97 0.45
C GLN A 45 -6.82 -17.87 0.01
N PHE A 46 -7.16 -16.59 0.25
CA PHE A 46 -6.27 -15.48 -0.01
C PHE A 46 -5.42 -15.21 1.23
N PHE A 47 -4.15 -15.63 1.18
CA PHE A 47 -3.22 -15.36 2.28
C PHE A 47 -2.90 -13.87 2.40
N MET A 48 -2.70 -13.20 1.26
CA MET A 48 -2.39 -11.77 1.16
C MET A 48 -2.61 -11.32 -0.28
N TYR A 49 -3.21 -10.16 -0.47
CA TYR A 49 -3.65 -9.59 -1.75
C TYR A 49 -4.83 -10.35 -2.39
N GLY A 50 -5.74 -9.56 -2.94
CA GLY A 50 -6.90 -10.05 -3.67
C GLY A 50 -8.10 -10.41 -2.78
N GLU A 51 -7.93 -10.51 -1.46
CA GLU A 51 -9.00 -10.71 -0.49
C GLU A 51 -10.03 -9.58 -0.52
N ASP A 52 -9.55 -8.35 -0.66
CA ASP A 52 -10.37 -7.14 -0.79
C ASP A 52 -11.07 -7.05 -2.14
N ILE A 53 -10.38 -7.44 -3.21
CA ILE A 53 -10.95 -7.55 -4.56
C ILE A 53 -12.05 -8.61 -4.57
N ASP A 54 -11.80 -9.79 -4.01
CA ASP A 54 -12.74 -10.88 -3.94
C ASP A 54 -13.99 -10.51 -3.13
N LEU A 55 -13.81 -9.92 -1.95
CA LEU A 55 -14.92 -9.47 -1.12
C LEU A 55 -15.75 -8.40 -1.83
N SER A 56 -15.09 -7.37 -2.39
CA SER A 56 -15.75 -6.30 -3.15
C SER A 56 -16.58 -6.87 -4.30
N TYR A 57 -16.03 -7.82 -5.04
CA TYR A 57 -16.71 -8.48 -6.17
C TYR A 57 -17.93 -9.28 -5.70
N ARG A 58 -17.84 -10.02 -4.58
CA ARG A 58 -18.98 -10.78 -4.00
C ARG A 58 -20.06 -9.83 -3.49
N ILE A 59 -19.70 -8.71 -2.90
CA ILE A 59 -20.63 -7.65 -2.47
C ILE A 59 -21.43 -7.14 -3.67
N LEU A 60 -20.77 -6.82 -4.78
CA LEU A 60 -21.43 -6.38 -6.01
C LEU A 60 -22.34 -7.47 -6.59
N LYS A 61 -21.87 -8.73 -6.63
CA LYS A 61 -22.69 -9.86 -7.08
C LYS A 61 -23.94 -10.11 -6.23
N ALA A 62 -23.88 -9.80 -4.95
CA ALA A 62 -25.00 -9.89 -4.03
C ALA A 62 -26.01 -8.72 -4.18
N GLY A 63 -25.78 -7.81 -5.13
CA GLY A 63 -26.67 -6.67 -5.43
C GLY A 63 -26.40 -5.42 -4.59
N TYR A 64 -25.34 -5.40 -3.80
CA TYR A 64 -24.92 -4.22 -3.04
C TYR A 64 -24.00 -3.32 -3.86
N LYS A 65 -23.65 -2.16 -3.33
CA LYS A 65 -22.78 -1.18 -3.95
C LYS A 65 -21.61 -0.85 -3.04
N ASN A 66 -20.45 -0.64 -3.64
CA ASN A 66 -19.26 -0.16 -2.96
C ASN A 66 -19.10 1.35 -3.18
N TYR A 67 -18.62 2.06 -2.17
CA TYR A 67 -18.41 3.50 -2.22
C TYR A 67 -17.03 3.88 -1.72
N TYR A 68 -16.43 4.84 -2.37
CA TYR A 68 -15.30 5.61 -1.86
C TYR A 68 -15.82 6.79 -1.05
N LEU A 69 -15.23 7.00 0.13
CA LEU A 69 -15.46 8.17 0.98
C LEU A 69 -14.12 8.91 1.13
N PRO A 70 -14.10 10.25 0.91
CA PRO A 70 -12.87 11.05 0.97
C PRO A 70 -12.45 11.33 2.41
N THR A 71 -12.09 10.28 3.13
CA THR A 71 -11.61 10.36 4.51
C THR A 71 -10.10 10.13 4.50
N PRO A 72 -9.29 11.10 4.98
CA PRO A 72 -7.85 10.92 5.05
C PRO A 72 -7.49 9.85 6.08
N ILE A 73 -6.62 8.94 5.69
CA ILE A 73 -6.07 7.89 6.55
C ILE A 73 -4.55 7.86 6.43
N LEU A 74 -3.89 7.44 7.50
CA LEU A 74 -2.47 7.12 7.47
C LEU A 74 -2.30 5.63 7.20
N HIS A 75 -1.63 5.28 6.08
CA HIS A 75 -1.32 3.91 5.72
C HIS A 75 0.18 3.71 5.52
N TYR A 76 0.82 3.00 6.43
CA TYR A 76 2.23 2.63 6.36
C TYR A 76 2.43 1.57 5.27
N LYS A 77 2.66 2.05 4.04
CA LYS A 77 2.75 1.21 2.86
C LYS A 77 4.06 0.40 2.85
N GLY A 78 3.94 -0.91 2.85
CA GLY A 78 5.11 -1.81 2.69
C GLY A 78 5.46 -2.62 3.92
N GLU A 79 4.85 -2.36 5.07
CA GLU A 79 5.10 -3.09 6.32
C GLU A 79 4.77 -4.58 6.21
N SER A 80 3.73 -4.94 5.47
CA SER A 80 3.32 -6.34 5.34
C SER A 80 4.21 -7.16 4.41
N THR A 81 4.89 -6.54 3.43
CA THR A 81 5.73 -7.28 2.46
C THR A 81 6.70 -6.35 1.72
N HIS A 82 7.99 -6.64 1.77
CA HIS A 82 8.95 -5.97 0.89
C HIS A 82 8.61 -6.27 -0.57
N LYS A 83 8.14 -5.26 -1.32
CA LYS A 83 7.72 -5.35 -2.73
C LYS A 83 8.78 -5.93 -3.67
N ASN A 84 10.02 -6.09 -3.20
CA ASN A 84 11.16 -6.60 -3.95
C ASN A 84 11.45 -8.09 -3.71
N SER A 85 10.63 -8.82 -2.95
CA SER A 85 10.84 -10.23 -2.68
C SER A 85 10.20 -11.12 -3.76
N PHE A 86 10.79 -12.29 -4.01
CA PHE A 86 10.18 -13.37 -4.78
C PHE A 86 8.80 -13.75 -4.22
N ARG A 87 8.68 -13.74 -2.90
CA ARG A 87 7.45 -14.04 -2.17
C ARG A 87 6.32 -13.08 -2.57
N TYR A 88 6.60 -11.76 -2.71
CA TYR A 88 5.59 -10.79 -3.15
C TYR A 88 5.00 -11.16 -4.53
N VAL A 89 5.87 -11.44 -5.50
CA VAL A 89 5.42 -11.80 -6.86
C VAL A 89 4.60 -13.07 -6.84
N HIS A 90 5.08 -14.09 -6.14
CA HIS A 90 4.40 -15.38 -6.04
C HIS A 90 3.00 -15.22 -5.45
N VAL A 91 2.89 -14.61 -4.26
CA VAL A 91 1.62 -14.43 -3.55
C VAL A 91 0.63 -13.55 -4.36
N PHE A 92 1.13 -12.49 -5.02
CA PHE A 92 0.29 -11.64 -5.86
C PHE A 92 -0.32 -12.39 -7.04
N TYR A 93 0.49 -13.15 -7.78
CA TYR A 93 -0.02 -13.90 -8.92
C TYR A 93 -0.83 -15.13 -8.51
N GLU A 94 -0.51 -15.75 -7.39
CA GLU A 94 -1.33 -16.80 -6.80
C GLU A 94 -2.74 -16.28 -6.46
N ALA A 95 -2.84 -15.13 -5.81
CA ALA A 95 -4.13 -14.47 -5.54
C ALA A 95 -4.94 -14.21 -6.83
N MET A 96 -4.28 -13.75 -7.90
CA MET A 96 -4.93 -13.58 -9.21
C MET A 96 -5.46 -14.90 -9.75
N LEU A 97 -4.71 -15.99 -9.63
CA LEU A 97 -5.15 -17.33 -10.09
C LEU A 97 -6.32 -17.85 -9.26
N ILE A 98 -6.30 -17.67 -7.93
CA ILE A 98 -7.40 -18.04 -7.02
C ILE A 98 -8.65 -17.28 -7.44
N PHE A 99 -8.56 -15.95 -7.58
CA PHE A 99 -9.68 -15.09 -7.99
C PHE A 99 -10.27 -15.53 -9.35
N PHE A 100 -9.41 -15.78 -10.33
CA PHE A 100 -9.84 -16.23 -11.65
C PHE A 100 -10.54 -17.59 -11.59
N ARG A 101 -9.96 -18.58 -10.92
CA ARG A 101 -10.56 -19.92 -10.76
C ARG A 101 -11.91 -19.86 -10.04
N LYS A 102 -12.04 -19.01 -9.02
CA LYS A 102 -13.26 -18.86 -8.23
C LYS A 102 -14.40 -18.23 -9.03
N HIS A 103 -14.13 -17.14 -9.72
CA HIS A 103 -15.16 -16.31 -10.33
C HIS A 103 -15.40 -16.53 -11.81
N TYR A 104 -14.41 -17.08 -12.53
CA TYR A 104 -14.42 -17.24 -13.97
C TYR A 104 -14.30 -18.71 -14.44
N ARG A 105 -14.54 -19.65 -13.52
CA ARG A 105 -14.46 -21.09 -13.81
C ARG A 105 -15.37 -21.56 -14.94
N HIS A 106 -16.48 -20.88 -15.18
CA HIS A 106 -17.48 -21.27 -16.19
C HIS A 106 -17.15 -20.76 -17.61
N TYR A 107 -16.10 -19.95 -17.76
CA TYR A 107 -15.66 -19.58 -19.09
C TYR A 107 -15.07 -20.78 -19.81
N SER A 108 -15.38 -20.88 -21.12
CA SER A 108 -14.90 -21.99 -21.96
C SER A 108 -13.35 -22.08 -21.87
N LEU A 109 -12.83 -23.31 -22.07
CA LEU A 109 -11.38 -23.56 -22.10
C LEU A 109 -10.66 -22.61 -23.09
N LEU A 110 -11.33 -22.24 -24.18
CA LEU A 110 -10.82 -21.28 -25.17
C LEU A 110 -10.49 -19.89 -24.59
N LEU A 111 -11.24 -19.42 -23.58
CA LEU A 111 -10.97 -18.14 -22.91
C LEU A 111 -10.10 -18.30 -21.65
N SER A 112 -10.30 -19.40 -20.92
CA SER A 112 -9.58 -19.66 -19.67
C SER A 112 -8.09 -19.88 -19.89
N VAL A 113 -7.72 -20.68 -20.90
CA VAL A 113 -6.33 -21.02 -21.17
C VAL A 113 -5.47 -19.79 -21.54
N PRO A 114 -5.87 -18.92 -22.49
CA PRO A 114 -5.06 -17.74 -22.82
C PRO A 114 -4.94 -16.75 -21.64
N ILE A 115 -6.01 -16.59 -20.84
CA ILE A 115 -5.94 -15.70 -19.65
C ILE A 115 -4.97 -16.27 -18.62
N MET A 116 -5.05 -17.57 -18.32
CA MET A 116 -4.12 -18.24 -17.40
C MET A 116 -2.67 -18.16 -17.93
N ALA A 117 -2.47 -18.40 -19.22
CA ALA A 117 -1.16 -18.27 -19.85
C ALA A 117 -0.62 -16.84 -19.75
N ALA A 118 -1.44 -15.80 -19.97
CA ALA A 118 -1.05 -14.41 -19.83
C ALA A 118 -0.67 -14.06 -18.38
N ILE A 119 -1.39 -14.56 -17.39
CA ILE A 119 -1.07 -14.38 -15.96
C ILE A 119 0.29 -15.01 -15.65
N ILE A 120 0.52 -16.27 -16.05
CA ILE A 120 1.77 -16.99 -15.82
C ILE A 120 2.95 -16.29 -16.54
N LEU A 121 2.76 -15.91 -17.79
CA LEU A 121 3.77 -15.18 -18.56
C LEU A 121 4.14 -13.85 -17.90
N SER A 122 3.16 -13.11 -17.45
CA SER A 122 3.37 -11.85 -16.72
C SER A 122 4.16 -12.07 -15.42
N ALA A 123 3.87 -13.14 -14.69
CA ALA A 123 4.64 -13.55 -13.50
C ALA A 123 6.09 -13.85 -13.86
N CYS A 124 6.34 -14.66 -14.89
CA CYS A 124 7.69 -14.99 -15.37
C CYS A 124 8.46 -13.74 -15.80
N LEU A 125 7.86 -12.86 -16.60
CA LEU A 125 8.46 -11.60 -17.03
C LEU A 125 8.79 -10.68 -15.84
N SER A 126 7.93 -10.62 -14.84
CA SER A 126 8.16 -9.87 -13.60
C SER A 126 9.36 -10.40 -12.84
N LEU A 127 9.52 -11.71 -12.75
CA LEU A 127 10.67 -12.36 -12.11
C LEU A 127 11.96 -12.08 -12.87
N VAL A 128 11.98 -12.28 -14.19
CA VAL A 128 13.13 -12.00 -15.04
C VAL A 128 13.55 -10.53 -14.96
N SER A 129 12.60 -9.61 -15.07
CA SER A 129 12.89 -8.17 -15.00
C SER A 129 13.46 -7.75 -13.63
N ARG A 130 13.10 -8.45 -12.55
CA ARG A 130 13.68 -8.23 -11.21
C ARG A 130 15.11 -8.74 -11.12
N GLN A 131 15.39 -9.93 -11.68
CA GLN A 131 16.74 -10.45 -11.73
C GLN A 131 17.67 -9.53 -12.54
N LEU A 132 17.21 -9.07 -13.69
CA LEU A 132 17.96 -8.10 -14.52
C LEU A 132 18.22 -6.79 -13.75
N ARG A 133 17.24 -6.27 -12.99
CA ARG A 133 17.44 -5.08 -12.15
C ARG A 133 18.45 -5.31 -11.03
N ARG A 134 18.42 -6.49 -10.37
CA ARG A 134 19.42 -6.85 -9.36
C ARG A 134 20.82 -6.93 -9.98
N PHE A 135 20.93 -7.59 -11.12
CA PHE A 135 22.19 -7.69 -11.87
C PHE A 135 22.71 -6.31 -12.29
N LYS A 136 21.83 -5.44 -12.80
CA LYS A 136 22.18 -4.05 -13.13
C LYS A 136 22.63 -3.25 -11.90
N ARG A 137 21.99 -3.43 -10.73
CA ARG A 137 22.43 -2.80 -9.48
C ARG A 137 23.78 -3.32 -9.00
N PHE A 138 24.06 -4.60 -9.21
CA PHE A 138 25.36 -5.20 -8.90
C PHE A 138 26.47 -4.64 -9.78
N LEU A 139 26.22 -4.50 -11.09
CA LEU A 139 27.19 -3.94 -12.04
C LEU A 139 27.35 -2.41 -11.92
N PHE A 140 26.27 -1.71 -11.57
CA PHE A 140 26.24 -0.25 -11.45
C PHE A 140 25.63 0.13 -10.09
N PRO A 141 26.37 -0.01 -8.99
CA PRO A 141 25.90 0.40 -7.68
C PRO A 141 25.62 1.90 -7.71
N LYS A 142 24.39 2.29 -7.33
CA LYS A 142 24.11 3.70 -7.08
C LYS A 142 24.96 4.13 -5.88
N PRO A 143 25.63 5.29 -5.95
CA PRO A 143 26.28 5.84 -4.77
C PRO A 143 25.23 6.03 -3.67
N SER A 144 25.54 5.50 -2.49
CA SER A 144 24.73 5.64 -1.27
C SER A 144 24.90 7.04 -0.69
N ASN A 145 24.39 8.08 -1.35
CA ASN A 145 24.59 9.46 -0.94
C ASN A 145 23.37 10.15 -0.34
N ALA A 146 22.34 9.42 0.04
CA ALA A 146 21.33 9.95 0.93
C ALA A 146 21.60 9.37 2.32
N GLU A 147 22.36 10.07 3.13
CA GLU A 147 22.26 9.91 4.58
C GLU A 147 20.78 10.06 4.91
N GLU A 148 20.19 9.04 5.55
CA GLU A 148 18.78 9.01 5.95
C GLU A 148 18.55 10.04 7.06
N ARG A 149 18.54 11.33 6.71
CA ARG A 149 18.41 12.43 7.66
C ARG A 149 16.96 12.64 8.03
N CYS A 150 16.72 12.79 9.32
CA CYS A 150 15.42 13.10 9.88
C CYS A 150 15.29 14.59 10.17
N TYR A 151 14.18 15.20 9.78
CA TYR A 151 13.73 16.49 10.28
C TYR A 151 12.71 16.23 11.39
N TYR A 152 13.10 16.52 12.63
CA TYR A 152 12.26 16.24 13.79
C TYR A 152 11.37 17.45 14.12
N ASN A 153 10.10 17.16 14.36
CA ASN A 153 9.09 18.17 14.68
C ASN A 153 8.34 17.77 15.96
N GLY A 154 8.89 18.20 17.10
CA GLY A 154 8.35 17.91 18.42
C GLY A 154 9.21 18.47 19.55
N THR A 155 8.76 18.28 20.79
CA THR A 155 9.44 18.80 21.99
C THR A 155 10.33 17.76 22.69
N HIS A 156 10.16 16.46 22.41
CA HIS A 156 10.93 15.38 23.05
C HIS A 156 12.20 15.01 22.28
N LEU A 157 12.98 16.02 21.88
CA LEU A 157 14.18 15.84 21.08
C LEU A 157 15.24 14.97 21.77
N ASP A 158 15.42 15.12 23.09
CA ASP A 158 16.41 14.36 23.85
C ASP A 158 16.13 12.84 23.83
N ASP A 159 14.86 12.44 23.87
CA ASP A 159 14.47 11.04 23.75
C ASP A 159 14.63 10.54 22.31
N PHE A 160 14.35 11.38 21.32
CA PHE A 160 14.54 11.05 19.91
C PHE A 160 16.04 10.86 19.58
N LEU A 161 16.93 11.68 20.13
CA LEU A 161 18.39 11.58 19.92
C LEU A 161 18.97 10.23 20.36
N ARG A 162 18.34 9.55 21.30
CA ARG A 162 18.77 8.20 21.77
C ARG A 162 18.63 7.13 20.68
N LEU A 163 17.81 7.36 19.66
CA LEU A 163 17.67 6.44 18.53
C LEU A 163 18.84 6.51 17.53
N ASN A 164 19.82 7.41 17.76
CA ASN A 164 20.99 7.61 16.91
C ASN A 164 20.67 7.87 15.43
N MET A 165 19.50 8.43 15.13
CA MET A 165 19.11 8.79 13.78
C MET A 165 19.79 10.10 13.37
N PRO A 166 20.37 10.19 12.16
CA PRO A 166 20.98 11.44 11.69
C PRO A 166 19.94 12.54 11.54
N LEU A 167 20.12 13.64 12.26
CA LEU A 167 19.24 14.81 12.20
C LEU A 167 19.73 15.84 11.18
N THR A 168 18.79 16.62 10.68
CA THR A 168 19.03 17.83 9.89
C THR A 168 18.08 18.94 10.33
N GLU A 169 18.60 20.17 10.40
CA GLU A 169 17.78 21.37 10.60
C GLU A 169 17.18 21.89 9.29
N ASP A 170 17.71 21.43 8.15
CA ASP A 170 17.25 21.82 6.83
C ASP A 170 16.21 20.82 6.33
N ALA A 171 14.94 21.20 6.39
CA ALA A 171 13.81 20.40 5.95
C ALA A 171 13.95 19.91 4.48
N SER A 172 14.62 20.71 3.62
CA SER A 172 14.80 20.34 2.20
C SER A 172 15.75 19.16 1.99
N LYS A 173 16.62 18.87 2.97
CA LYS A 173 17.61 17.79 2.96
C LYS A 173 17.15 16.55 3.72
N ALA A 174 15.99 16.61 4.38
CA ALA A 174 15.46 15.50 5.14
C ALA A 174 14.91 14.42 4.20
N LEU A 175 15.15 13.17 4.55
CA LEU A 175 14.47 12.03 3.94
C LEU A 175 13.16 11.71 4.69
N TYR A 176 13.19 11.83 6.02
CA TYR A 176 12.05 11.61 6.90
C TYR A 176 11.62 12.87 7.60
N PHE A 177 10.32 13.16 7.57
CA PHE A 177 9.69 14.12 8.48
C PHE A 177 9.11 13.35 9.66
N VAL A 178 9.70 13.57 10.83
CA VAL A 178 9.33 12.88 12.06
C VAL A 178 8.45 13.78 12.90
N TYR A 179 7.26 13.31 13.20
CA TYR A 179 6.29 13.99 14.06
C TYR A 179 6.17 13.30 15.40
N ASP A 180 6.20 14.09 16.46
CA ASP A 180 6.02 13.65 17.84
C ASP A 180 4.52 13.47 18.15
N THR A 181 4.13 12.25 18.50
CA THR A 181 2.72 11.92 18.80
C THR A 181 2.24 12.39 20.16
N ALA A 182 3.13 12.87 21.03
CA ALA A 182 2.76 13.51 22.29
C ALA A 182 2.40 14.99 22.11
N ASP A 183 2.99 15.65 21.09
CA ASP A 183 2.77 17.08 20.83
C ASP A 183 1.70 17.33 19.77
N LEU A 184 1.53 16.41 18.83
CA LEU A 184 0.66 16.56 17.67
C LEU A 184 -0.41 15.46 17.63
N SER A 185 -1.63 15.87 17.43
CA SER A 185 -2.72 14.96 17.13
C SER A 185 -2.56 14.31 15.73
N TYR A 186 -3.15 13.15 15.52
CA TYR A 186 -3.12 12.50 14.21
C TYR A 186 -3.76 13.36 13.11
N ASP A 187 -4.79 14.15 13.42
CA ASP A 187 -5.41 15.08 12.47
C ASP A 187 -4.45 16.16 12.02
N GLU A 188 -3.65 16.72 12.95
CA GLU A 188 -2.61 17.70 12.63
C GLU A 188 -1.50 17.09 11.79
N ILE A 189 -1.04 15.88 12.12
CA ILE A 189 -0.04 15.15 11.35
C ILE A 189 -0.54 14.91 9.93
N LEU A 190 -1.77 14.43 9.75
CA LEU A 190 -2.39 14.17 8.46
C LEU A 190 -2.57 15.46 7.65
N SER A 191 -3.01 16.54 8.30
CA SER A 191 -3.15 17.85 7.66
C SER A 191 -1.80 18.38 7.14
N ARG A 192 -0.75 18.28 7.95
CA ARG A 192 0.61 18.71 7.54
C ARG A 192 1.15 17.87 6.38
N LEU A 193 0.88 16.56 6.39
CA LEU A 193 1.27 15.66 5.30
C LEU A 193 0.54 15.97 4.00
N SER A 194 -0.77 16.22 4.05
CA SER A 194 -1.56 16.54 2.85
C SER A 194 -1.13 17.85 2.20
N ASN A 195 -0.61 18.79 2.99
CA ASN A 195 -0.11 20.08 2.51
C ASN A 195 1.40 20.05 2.15
N SER A 196 2.08 18.91 2.31
CA SER A 196 3.49 18.78 1.98
C SER A 196 3.69 18.43 0.50
N ASP A 197 4.88 18.74 -0.03
CA ASP A 197 5.26 18.44 -1.43
C ASP A 197 5.42 16.94 -1.74
N HIS A 198 5.04 16.03 -0.84
CA HIS A 198 5.15 14.56 -0.94
C HIS A 198 6.57 14.03 -1.28
N LYS A 199 7.61 14.81 -1.03
CA LYS A 199 9.01 14.44 -1.31
C LYS A 199 9.66 13.67 -0.17
N HIS A 200 9.07 13.73 1.03
CA HIS A 200 9.63 13.16 2.25
C HIS A 200 8.80 11.96 2.71
N TYR A 201 9.46 11.05 3.41
CA TYR A 201 8.78 9.95 4.09
C TYR A 201 8.32 10.39 5.48
N LEU A 202 7.19 9.85 5.90
CA LEU A 202 6.68 10.08 7.25
C LEU A 202 7.41 9.20 8.26
N GLY A 203 7.78 9.80 9.40
CA GLY A 203 8.10 9.11 10.64
C GLY A 203 7.15 9.57 11.75
N THR A 204 6.69 8.66 12.59
CA THR A 204 5.95 8.97 13.82
C THR A 204 6.75 8.52 15.02
N PHE A 205 7.06 9.45 15.91
CA PHE A 205 7.79 9.18 17.13
C PHE A 205 6.85 9.09 18.33
N PHE A 206 7.02 8.05 19.11
CA PHE A 206 6.28 7.77 20.35
C PHE A 206 7.23 7.93 21.54
N PRO A 207 7.25 9.10 22.22
CA PRO A 207 8.23 9.38 23.26
C PRO A 207 8.13 8.46 24.47
N LYS A 208 6.93 8.03 24.86
CA LYS A 208 6.71 7.12 25.99
C LYS A 208 7.35 5.75 25.77
N GLU A 209 7.15 5.21 24.58
CA GLU A 209 7.66 3.91 24.17
C GLU A 209 9.08 3.99 23.63
N LYS A 210 9.58 5.19 23.33
CA LYS A 210 10.87 5.48 22.68
C LYS A 210 11.02 4.78 21.34
N ILE A 211 9.95 4.80 20.56
CA ILE A 211 9.86 4.10 19.27
C ILE A 211 9.64 5.13 18.16
N LEU A 212 10.41 5.00 17.08
CA LEU A 212 10.17 5.69 15.82
C LEU A 212 9.67 4.68 14.79
N ILE A 213 8.49 4.92 14.24
CA ILE A 213 7.91 4.14 13.14
C ILE A 213 8.05 4.94 11.85
N THR A 214 8.64 4.33 10.84
CA THR A 214 8.77 4.87 9.48
C THR A 214 8.10 3.95 8.46
N ALA A 215 8.09 4.33 7.19
CA ALA A 215 7.49 3.53 6.11
C ALA A 215 8.24 2.22 5.80
N GLY A 216 9.36 1.94 6.41
CA GLY A 216 10.18 0.76 6.13
C GLY A 216 10.72 0.05 7.36
N ASP A 217 10.81 0.74 8.49
CA ASP A 217 11.50 0.23 9.68
C ASP A 217 10.89 0.79 10.97
N VAL A 218 11.13 0.07 12.08
CA VAL A 218 10.82 0.48 13.45
C VAL A 218 12.14 0.57 14.21
N PHE A 219 12.42 1.74 14.77
CA PHE A 219 13.62 2.03 15.55
C PHE A 219 13.28 2.11 17.03
N HIS A 220 14.12 1.49 17.87
CA HIS A 220 13.96 1.39 19.33
C HIS A 220 15.13 2.00 20.06
#